data_ccdb38a3c651512f5024af265f4652d2
#
_entry.id   ccdb38a3c651512f5024af265f4652d2
#
_cell.length_a   1.000
_cell.length_b   1.000
_cell.length_c   1.000
_cell.angle_alpha   90.00
_cell.angle_beta   90.00
_cell.angle_gamma   90.00
#
_symmetry.space_group_name_H-M   'P 1'
#
loop_
_entity.id
_entity.type
_entity.pdbx_description
1 polymer ?
#
loop_
_entity_poly.entity_id
_entity_poly.type
_entity_poly.pdbx_seq_one_letter_code
_entity_poly.pdbx_strand_id
1 'polypeptide(L)' 'MKAYTLKRKKDTEEYHLFEGNFSQEPCTSKIESICKKMDKSESAGNKFQCLNENQARLEIAQTGRQVCGICTSHLYTTY' A
#
# COMPACT_ATOMS: atom_id res chain seq x y z
N MET A 1 12.38 0.59 9.99
CA MET A 1 11.14 -0.24 9.91
C MET A 1 10.34 0.15 8.68
N LYS A 2 9.76 -0.84 8.04
CA LYS A 2 8.93 -0.58 6.87
C LYS A 2 7.56 -0.05 7.28
N ALA A 3 7.10 0.96 6.55
CA ALA A 3 5.76 1.51 6.67
C ALA A 3 5.01 1.24 5.38
N TYR A 4 3.71 1.01 5.49
CA TYR A 4 2.87 0.71 4.33
C TYR A 4 1.73 1.71 4.23
N THR A 5 1.46 2.14 3.01
CA THR A 5 0.35 3.03 2.69
C THR A 5 -0.45 2.43 1.55
N LEU A 6 -1.75 2.35 1.70
CA LEU A 6 -2.63 1.83 0.66
C LEU A 6 -3.33 2.99 -0.02
N LYS A 7 -3.10 3.14 -1.32
CA LYS A 7 -3.64 4.23 -2.13
C LYS A 7 -4.59 3.69 -3.20
N ARG A 8 -5.66 4.45 -3.46
CA ARG A 8 -6.62 4.11 -4.51
C ARG A 8 -6.18 4.75 -5.83
N LYS A 9 -6.13 3.95 -6.89
CA LYS A 9 -5.81 4.45 -8.23
C LYS A 9 -7.04 5.13 -8.85
N LYS A 10 -6.85 6.30 -9.46
CA LYS A 10 -7.95 7.12 -10.00
C LYS A 10 -8.75 6.42 -11.09
N ASP A 11 -8.07 5.71 -11.98
CA ASP A 11 -8.69 5.16 -13.19
C ASP A 11 -9.47 3.88 -12.92
N THR A 12 -8.97 3.02 -12.05
CA THR A 12 -9.52 1.68 -11.85
C THR A 12 -10.19 1.49 -10.50
N GLU A 13 -10.00 2.43 -9.59
CA GLU A 13 -10.46 2.36 -8.19
C GLU A 13 -9.86 1.16 -7.44
N GLU A 14 -8.81 0.57 -8.00
CA GLU A 14 -8.08 -0.51 -7.36
C GLU A 14 -7.08 0.06 -6.36
N TYR A 15 -6.94 -0.61 -5.22
CA TYR A 15 -5.98 -0.20 -4.20
C TYR A 15 -4.61 -0.84 -4.47
N HIS A 16 -3.57 -0.03 -4.38
CA HIS A 16 -2.19 -0.48 -4.52
C HIS A 16 -1.38 -0.11 -3.28
N LEU A 17 -0.51 -1.01 -2.87
CA LEU A 17 0.29 -0.87 -1.66
C LEU A 17 1.62 -0.19 -1.98
N PHE A 18 1.96 0.81 -1.18
CA PHE A 18 3.24 1.52 -1.27
C PHE A 18 4.08 1.21 -0.04
N GLU A 19 5.31 0.79 -0.27
CA GLU A 19 6.27 0.55 0.79
C GLU A 19 7.02 1.85 1.10
N GLY A 20 7.34 2.06 2.36
CA GLY A 20 8.10 3.22 2.80
C GLY A 20 8.81 2.94 4.09
N ASN A 21 9.07 3.98 4.88
CA ASN A 21 9.87 3.87 6.09
C ASN A 21 9.34 4.79 7.18
N PHE A 22 9.46 4.35 8.44
CA PHE A 22 9.09 5.14 9.61
C PHE A 22 10.20 6.09 10.10
N SER A 23 11.29 6.21 9.35
CA SER A 23 12.42 7.05 9.74
C SER A 23 12.09 8.53 9.90
N GLN A 24 10.94 8.96 9.39
CA GLN A 24 10.47 10.34 9.48
C GLN A 24 8.98 10.37 9.81
N GLU A 25 8.52 11.51 10.32
CA GLU A 25 7.10 11.73 10.58
C GLU A 25 6.54 12.84 9.68
N PRO A 26 5.50 12.56 8.88
CA PRO A 26 4.92 11.23 8.70
C PRO A 26 5.88 10.27 8.00
N CYS A 27 5.51 9.03 7.86
CA CYS A 27 6.35 8.07 7.18
C CYS A 27 6.60 8.46 5.72
N THR A 28 7.71 8.00 5.16
CA THR A 28 7.97 8.16 3.73
C THR A 28 7.32 7.01 2.97
N SER A 29 7.11 7.18 1.67
CA SER A 29 6.74 6.08 0.79
C SER A 29 7.42 6.25 -0.56
N LYS A 30 7.68 5.11 -1.23
CA LYS A 30 8.30 5.10 -2.54
C LYS A 30 7.36 5.74 -3.57
N ILE A 31 7.93 6.16 -4.69
CA ILE A 31 7.16 6.83 -5.75
C ILE A 31 6.22 5.84 -6.43
N GLU A 32 6.65 4.58 -6.58
CA GLU A 32 5.84 3.53 -7.22
C GLU A 32 5.28 2.56 -6.19
N SER A 33 4.12 1.96 -6.52
CA SER A 33 3.56 0.87 -5.72
C SER A 33 4.46 -0.36 -5.77
N ILE A 34 4.23 -1.30 -4.86
CA ILE A 34 5.00 -2.55 -4.80
C ILE A 34 4.89 -3.31 -6.12
N CYS A 35 3.72 -3.33 -6.74
CA CYS A 35 3.51 -4.00 -8.03
C CYS A 35 3.99 -3.17 -9.22
N LYS A 36 4.42 -1.94 -9.00
CA LYS A 36 4.92 -1.01 -10.01
C LYS A 36 3.90 -0.61 -11.07
N LYS A 37 2.62 -0.82 -10.80
CA LYS A 37 1.54 -0.46 -11.72
C LYS A 37 0.94 0.91 -11.46
N MET A 38 1.34 1.56 -10.38
CA MET A 38 0.77 2.83 -9.96
C MET A 38 1.85 3.73 -9.37
N ASP A 39 1.83 5.02 -9.74
CA ASP A 39 2.65 6.05 -9.14
C ASP A 39 1.85 6.83 -8.10
N LYS A 40 2.54 7.54 -7.20
CA LYS A 40 1.89 8.42 -6.23
C LYS A 40 0.97 9.44 -6.88
N SER A 41 1.37 9.94 -8.06
CA SER A 41 0.60 10.95 -8.79
C SER A 41 -0.75 10.44 -9.27
N GLU A 42 -0.92 9.13 -9.37
CA GLU A 42 -2.17 8.51 -9.80
C GLU A 42 -3.15 8.24 -8.65
N SER A 43 -2.80 8.65 -7.44
CA SER A 43 -3.60 8.39 -6.26
C SER A 43 -4.82 9.31 -6.17
N ALA A 44 -5.99 8.71 -5.91
CA ALA A 44 -7.22 9.45 -5.62
C ALA A 44 -7.42 9.63 -4.11
N GLY A 45 -6.60 9.00 -3.29
CA GLY A 45 -6.66 9.08 -1.83
C GLY A 45 -6.07 7.85 -1.18
N ASN A 46 -5.93 7.89 0.14
CA ASN A 46 -5.38 6.79 0.90
C ASN A 46 -6.47 6.04 1.65
N LYS A 47 -6.44 4.72 1.59
CA LYS A 47 -7.28 3.87 2.43
C LYS A 47 -6.70 3.82 3.85
N PHE A 48 -5.39 3.65 3.94
CA PHE A 48 -4.65 3.81 5.20
C PHE A 48 -3.26 4.35 4.89
N GLN A 49 -2.58 4.84 5.92
CA GLN A 49 -1.27 5.47 5.78
C GLN A 49 -0.39 5.11 6.97
N CYS A 50 0.86 4.82 6.69
CA CYS A 50 1.89 4.65 7.72
C CYS A 50 1.57 3.55 8.73
N LEU A 51 1.14 2.39 8.25
CA LEU A 51 0.93 1.22 9.09
C LEU A 51 2.12 0.27 9.01
N ASN A 52 2.36 -0.46 10.11
CA ASN A 52 3.36 -1.52 10.08
C ASN A 52 2.83 -2.73 9.30
N GLU A 53 3.68 -3.73 9.09
CA GLU A 53 3.34 -4.90 8.28
C GLU A 53 2.11 -5.65 8.79
N ASN A 54 2.03 -5.89 10.10
CA ASN A 54 0.90 -6.61 10.68
C ASN A 54 -0.41 -5.84 10.53
N GLN A 55 -0.39 -4.54 10.80
CA GLN A 55 -1.56 -3.68 10.65
C GLN A 55 -1.99 -3.60 9.19
N ALA A 56 -1.04 -3.50 8.27
CA ALA A 56 -1.34 -3.45 6.84
C ALA A 56 -2.02 -4.73 6.38
N ARG A 57 -1.57 -5.89 6.85
CA ARG A 57 -2.20 -7.17 6.52
C ARG A 57 -3.65 -7.25 6.98
N LEU A 58 -3.92 -6.79 8.19
CA LEU A 58 -5.28 -6.77 8.74
C LEU A 58 -6.20 -5.88 7.90
N GLU A 59 -5.73 -4.69 7.56
CA GLU A 59 -6.51 -3.74 6.76
C GLU A 59 -6.76 -4.27 5.35
N ILE A 60 -5.76 -4.89 4.74
CA ILE A 60 -5.91 -5.47 3.39
C ILE A 60 -6.91 -6.62 3.43
N ALA A 61 -6.87 -7.45 4.45
CA ALA A 61 -7.83 -8.54 4.59
C ALA A 61 -9.27 -8.03 4.70
N GLN A 62 -9.47 -6.91 5.41
CA GLN A 62 -10.79 -6.29 5.54
C GLN A 62 -11.24 -5.61 4.25
N THR A 63 -10.31 -5.03 3.51
CA THR A 63 -10.62 -4.36 2.24
C THR A 63 -10.98 -5.37 1.14
N GLY A 64 -10.32 -6.50 1.13
CA GLY A 64 -10.65 -7.61 0.24
C GLY A 64 -10.23 -7.41 -1.21
N ARG A 65 -11.14 -7.70 -2.14
CA ARG A 65 -10.84 -7.81 -3.57
C ARG A 65 -10.42 -6.51 -4.24
N GLN A 66 -10.66 -5.39 -3.62
CA GLN A 66 -10.29 -4.10 -4.20
C GLN A 66 -8.79 -3.83 -4.16
N VAL A 67 -8.04 -4.62 -3.40
CA VAL A 67 -6.59 -4.50 -3.32
C VAL A 67 -5.95 -5.30 -4.45
N CYS A 68 -4.95 -4.70 -5.11
CA CYS A 68 -4.19 -5.38 -6.15
C CYS A 68 -3.62 -6.70 -5.64
N GLY A 69 -3.88 -7.78 -6.37
CA GLY A 69 -3.42 -9.12 -5.98
C GLY A 69 -1.91 -9.24 -5.87
N ILE A 70 -1.18 -8.55 -6.74
CA ILE A 70 0.29 -8.55 -6.71
C ILE A 70 0.81 -7.86 -5.45
N CYS A 71 0.23 -6.72 -5.08
CA CYS A 71 0.59 -6.02 -3.85
C CYS A 71 0.31 -6.88 -2.62
N THR A 72 -0.85 -7.53 -2.59
CA THR A 72 -1.23 -8.42 -1.50
C THR A 72 -0.27 -9.59 -1.39
N SER A 73 0.03 -10.25 -2.52
CA SER A 73 0.97 -11.38 -2.54
C SER A 73 2.34 -10.99 -2.02
N HIS A 74 2.84 -9.83 -2.44
CA HIS A 74 4.13 -9.34 -1.97
C HIS A 74 4.17 -9.20 -0.46
N LEU A 75 3.11 -8.68 0.13
CA LEU A 75 3.04 -8.47 1.57
C LEU A 75 3.04 -9.80 2.33
N TYR A 76 2.48 -10.85 1.75
CA TYR A 76 2.37 -12.16 2.40
C TYR A 76 3.50 -13.13 2.04
N THR A 77 4.40 -12.79 1.14
CA THR A 77 5.47 -13.70 0.70
C THR A 77 6.64 -13.81 1.67
N THR A 78 6.65 -13.04 2.73
CA THR A 78 7.74 -13.04 3.71
C THR A 78 7.54 -14.06 4.84
N TYR A 79 6.59 -14.93 4.72
CA TYR A 79 6.36 -16.00 5.70
C TYR A 79 7.10 -17.26 5.40
#